data_9660ed3175c0e53a0b121b336cde9c05
#
_entry.id   9660ed3175c0e53a0b121b336cde9c05
#
_cell.length_a   1.000
_cell.length_b   1.000
_cell.length_c   1.000
_cell.angle_alpha   90.00
_cell.angle_beta   90.00
_cell.angle_gamma   90.00
#
_symmetry.space_group_name_H-M   'P 1'
#
loop_
_entity.id
_entity.type
_entity.pdbx_description
1 polymer ?
#
loop_
_entity_poly.entity_id
_entity_poly.type
_entity_poly.pdbx_seq_one_letter_code
_entity_poly.pdbx_strand_id
1 'polypeptide(L)'
;VAEGRRSINNLQRSASLFLTKTLFSMGLAALCIALPPYPFEPIQMTLINFFCIGAPGFVLGLEPNNARVKGSFLTNVLKRALPASIAVILAAALDIFVARVFGFTQLTLSTMCLLTSCAASVSLIWRISQPLTPLRVVLFVFVVAGILVGVIGFPELLSIANLSMGQMVILAVIVVFTCSVYFKLATMMDSLKPRRRHAATGFGRGVRVHLGRGGGKVSSTGSTAERFAKRVAADMAQRREDRTAREAEARALEGVAQAQPKKKKSTGAKRSRVTKSAQGIKVSMPSKKKK
;
A
#
# COMPACT_ATOMS: atom_id res chain seq x y z
N VAL A 1 -11.36 2.91 -17.31
CA VAL A 1 -11.49 1.59 -16.63
C VAL A 1 -10.14 0.91 -16.46
N ALA A 2 -9.26 0.89 -17.49
CA ALA A 2 -7.92 0.26 -17.39
C ALA A 2 -7.04 0.96 -16.34
N GLU A 3 -6.99 2.27 -16.33
CA GLU A 3 -6.20 3.09 -15.43
C GLU A 3 -6.62 2.89 -13.95
N GLY A 4 -7.92 2.83 -13.69
CA GLY A 4 -8.42 2.55 -12.33
C GLY A 4 -8.04 1.15 -11.83
N ARG A 5 -7.99 0.13 -12.71
CA ARG A 5 -7.53 -1.22 -12.34
C ARG A 5 -6.04 -1.24 -12.01
N ARG A 6 -5.23 -0.54 -12.80
CA ARG A 6 -3.79 -0.37 -12.57
C ARG A 6 -3.55 0.24 -11.19
N SER A 7 -4.18 1.38 -10.91
CA SER A 7 -4.03 2.09 -9.63
C SER A 7 -4.40 1.21 -8.44
N ILE A 8 -5.55 0.50 -8.48
CA ILE A 8 -5.99 -0.37 -7.39
C ILE A 8 -5.04 -1.55 -7.18
N ASN A 9 -4.58 -2.22 -8.25
CA ASN A 9 -3.67 -3.36 -8.15
C ASN A 9 -2.32 -2.95 -7.56
N ASN A 10 -1.77 -1.83 -8.00
CA ASN A 10 -0.50 -1.31 -7.53
C ASN A 10 -0.60 -0.86 -6.07
N LEU A 11 -1.67 -0.12 -5.74
CA LEU A 11 -1.93 0.31 -4.37
C LEU A 11 -2.10 -0.88 -3.41
N GLN A 12 -2.74 -1.99 -3.83
CA GLN A 12 -2.85 -3.19 -3.00
C GLN A 12 -1.49 -3.80 -2.66
N ARG A 13 -0.53 -3.80 -3.59
CA ARG A 13 0.81 -4.33 -3.36
C ARG A 13 1.60 -3.46 -2.39
N SER A 14 1.68 -2.15 -2.67
CA SER A 14 2.37 -1.20 -1.79
C SER A 14 1.73 -1.17 -0.40
N ALA A 15 0.41 -1.10 -0.33
CA ALA A 15 -0.33 -1.10 0.94
C ALA A 15 -0.07 -2.38 1.76
N SER A 16 0.13 -3.55 1.11
CA SER A 16 0.45 -4.79 1.83
C SER A 16 1.80 -4.71 2.54
N LEU A 17 2.82 -4.09 1.93
CA LEU A 17 4.14 -3.91 2.54
C LEU A 17 4.09 -2.94 3.73
N PHE A 18 3.43 -1.79 3.56
CA PHE A 18 3.26 -0.81 4.64
C PHE A 18 2.43 -1.37 5.80
N LEU A 19 1.35 -2.09 5.49
CA LEU A 19 0.52 -2.70 6.52
C LEU A 19 1.27 -3.79 7.28
N THR A 20 2.12 -4.58 6.62
CA THR A 20 2.98 -5.57 7.28
C THR A 20 3.85 -4.89 8.33
N LYS A 21 4.52 -3.78 7.97
CA LYS A 21 5.32 -3.01 8.93
C LYS A 21 4.51 -2.55 10.14
N THR A 22 3.36 -1.94 9.89
CA THR A 22 2.50 -1.45 10.98
C THR A 22 2.08 -2.58 11.92
N LEU A 23 1.65 -3.71 11.35
CA LEU A 23 1.19 -4.86 12.14
C LEU A 23 2.33 -5.50 12.94
N PHE A 24 3.52 -5.71 12.34
CA PHE A 24 4.61 -6.28 13.12
C PHE A 24 5.15 -5.31 14.16
N SER A 25 5.21 -4.00 13.88
CA SER A 25 5.63 -3.01 14.88
C SER A 25 4.67 -2.96 16.07
N MET A 26 3.36 -3.03 15.83
CA MET A 26 2.37 -3.14 16.92
C MET A 26 2.52 -4.45 17.70
N GLY A 27 2.72 -5.56 17.00
CA GLY A 27 2.93 -6.87 17.62
C GLY A 27 4.21 -6.94 18.42
N LEU A 28 5.31 -6.35 17.94
CA LEU A 28 6.57 -6.23 18.70
C LEU A 28 6.42 -5.36 19.94
N ALA A 29 5.72 -4.23 19.83
CA ALA A 29 5.45 -3.38 20.97
C ALA A 29 4.69 -4.17 22.07
N ALA A 30 3.65 -4.92 21.67
CA ALA A 30 2.93 -5.81 22.59
C ALA A 30 3.82 -6.92 23.16
N LEU A 31 4.68 -7.53 22.34
CA LEU A 31 5.62 -8.56 22.76
C LEU A 31 6.61 -8.02 23.80
N CYS A 32 7.12 -6.80 23.60
CA CYS A 32 8.10 -6.18 24.51
C CYS A 32 7.53 -5.82 25.90
N ILE A 33 6.21 -5.68 26.02
CA ILE A 33 5.55 -5.52 27.32
C ILE A 33 5.73 -6.81 28.15
N ALA A 34 5.65 -7.99 27.50
CA ALA A 34 5.81 -9.28 28.16
C ALA A 34 7.28 -9.74 28.22
N LEU A 35 8.08 -9.40 27.22
CA LEU A 35 9.45 -9.88 27.01
C LEU A 35 10.41 -8.71 26.71
N PRO A 36 10.71 -7.82 27.68
CA PRO A 36 11.73 -6.78 27.50
C PRO A 36 13.12 -7.43 27.35
N PRO A 37 14.12 -6.78 26.70
CA PRO A 37 14.10 -5.46 26.07
C PRO A 37 13.58 -5.45 24.63
N TYR A 38 13.46 -4.24 24.05
CA TYR A 38 13.10 -4.11 22.62
C TYR A 38 14.22 -4.67 21.74
N PRO A 39 13.91 -5.59 20.79
CA PRO A 39 14.93 -6.41 20.12
C PRO A 39 15.61 -5.74 18.93
N PHE A 40 15.33 -4.47 18.62
CA PHE A 40 15.93 -3.77 17.47
C PHE A 40 16.66 -2.49 17.89
N GLU A 41 17.76 -2.23 17.23
CA GLU A 41 18.38 -0.90 17.24
C GLU A 41 17.66 0.02 16.23
N PRO A 42 17.45 1.31 16.54
CA PRO A 42 16.74 2.25 15.67
C PRO A 42 17.36 2.36 14.27
N ILE A 43 18.69 2.29 14.17
CA ILE A 43 19.42 2.37 12.91
C ILE A 43 19.13 1.16 12.00
N GLN A 44 18.96 -0.02 12.56
CA GLN A 44 18.65 -1.26 11.84
C GLN A 44 17.27 -1.20 11.18
N MET A 45 16.32 -0.50 11.79
CA MET A 45 15.00 -0.28 11.21
C MET A 45 15.05 0.55 9.91
N THR A 46 16.08 1.36 9.71
CA THR A 46 16.28 2.12 8.47
C THR A 46 16.54 1.18 7.29
N LEU A 47 17.33 0.13 7.48
CA LEU A 47 17.61 -0.88 6.46
C LEU A 47 16.31 -1.62 6.06
N ILE A 48 15.52 -2.07 7.03
CA ILE A 48 14.21 -2.71 6.77
C ILE A 48 13.27 -1.75 6.06
N ASN A 49 13.18 -0.50 6.54
CA ASN A 49 12.28 0.51 5.96
C ASN A 49 12.63 0.81 4.51
N PHE A 50 13.91 0.93 4.17
CA PHE A 50 14.34 1.26 2.82
C PHE A 50 14.25 0.07 1.87
N PHE A 51 14.93 -1.04 2.19
CA PHE A 51 15.02 -2.19 1.27
C PHE A 51 13.81 -3.10 1.29
N CYS A 52 13.18 -3.33 2.45
CA CYS A 52 12.07 -4.28 2.52
C CYS A 52 10.70 -3.63 2.28
N ILE A 53 10.56 -2.31 2.43
CA ILE A 53 9.27 -1.63 2.34
C ILE A 53 9.29 -0.52 1.29
N GLY A 54 10.21 0.44 1.42
CA GLY A 54 10.21 1.65 0.61
C GLY A 54 10.49 1.38 -0.86
N ALA A 55 11.64 0.81 -1.19
CA ALA A 55 12.04 0.53 -2.56
C ALA A 55 11.06 -0.43 -3.27
N PRO A 56 10.67 -1.60 -2.70
CA PRO A 56 9.70 -2.47 -3.36
C PRO A 56 8.30 -1.83 -3.40
N GLY A 57 7.88 -1.10 -2.38
CA GLY A 57 6.60 -0.39 -2.39
C GLY A 57 6.50 0.65 -3.49
N PHE A 58 7.58 1.40 -3.73
CA PHE A 58 7.67 2.40 -4.79
C PHE A 58 7.69 1.74 -6.19
N VAL A 59 8.60 0.80 -6.44
CA VAL A 59 8.74 0.14 -7.74
C VAL A 59 7.47 -0.62 -8.14
N LEU A 60 6.90 -1.42 -7.22
CA LEU A 60 5.66 -2.14 -7.47
C LEU A 60 4.44 -1.21 -7.60
N GLY A 61 4.50 -0.02 -7.01
CA GLY A 61 3.50 1.04 -7.17
C GLY A 61 3.49 1.68 -8.55
N LEU A 62 4.65 1.76 -9.22
CA LEU A 62 4.79 2.34 -10.56
C LEU A 62 4.56 1.34 -11.70
N GLU A 63 4.70 0.04 -11.44
CA GLU A 63 4.60 -1.01 -12.46
C GLU A 63 3.18 -1.06 -13.07
N PRO A 64 3.04 -1.07 -14.42
CA PRO A 64 1.75 -1.18 -15.07
C PRO A 64 1.13 -2.58 -14.83
N ASN A 65 0.00 -2.64 -14.12
CA ASN A 65 -0.72 -3.89 -13.86
C ASN A 65 -2.23 -3.72 -14.11
N ASN A 66 -2.65 -4.13 -15.29
CA ASN A 66 -4.05 -4.03 -15.74
C ASN A 66 -4.88 -5.29 -15.42
N ALA A 67 -4.37 -6.22 -14.61
CA ALA A 67 -5.09 -7.43 -14.25
C ALA A 67 -6.44 -7.11 -13.60
N ARG A 68 -7.43 -7.99 -13.82
CA ARG A 68 -8.77 -7.81 -13.23
C ARG A 68 -8.70 -7.89 -11.71
N VAL A 69 -9.13 -6.82 -11.04
CA VAL A 69 -9.23 -6.78 -9.58
C VAL A 69 -10.27 -7.80 -9.12
N LYS A 70 -9.88 -8.72 -8.22
CA LYS A 70 -10.74 -9.73 -7.63
C LYS A 70 -10.88 -9.49 -6.12
N GLY A 71 -12.10 -9.56 -5.60
CA GLY A 71 -12.38 -9.42 -4.17
C GLY A 71 -12.32 -7.97 -3.66
N SER A 72 -12.38 -7.77 -2.33
CA SER A 72 -12.28 -6.46 -1.71
C SER A 72 -10.81 -6.06 -1.51
N PHE A 73 -10.54 -4.77 -1.62
CA PHE A 73 -9.20 -4.19 -1.43
C PHE A 73 -8.59 -4.61 -0.08
N LEU A 74 -9.30 -4.34 1.00
CA LEU A 74 -8.81 -4.58 2.36
C LEU A 74 -8.53 -6.07 2.62
N THR A 75 -9.41 -6.96 2.18
CA THR A 75 -9.21 -8.40 2.35
C THR A 75 -7.96 -8.89 1.62
N ASN A 76 -7.68 -8.38 0.42
CA ASN A 76 -6.50 -8.75 -0.35
C ASN A 76 -5.22 -8.25 0.29
N VAL A 77 -5.22 -7.01 0.79
CA VAL A 77 -4.09 -6.41 1.51
C VAL A 77 -3.82 -7.18 2.80
N LEU A 78 -4.86 -7.43 3.59
CA LEU A 78 -4.75 -8.12 4.89
C LEU A 78 -4.26 -9.57 4.74
N LYS A 79 -4.76 -10.32 3.75
CA LYS A 79 -4.31 -11.68 3.44
C LYS A 79 -2.81 -11.79 3.11
N ARG A 80 -2.23 -10.72 2.57
CA ARG A 80 -0.80 -10.66 2.26
C ARG A 80 0.03 -10.19 3.46
N ALA A 81 -0.47 -9.20 4.20
CA ALA A 81 0.24 -8.58 5.31
C ALA A 81 0.26 -9.44 6.59
N LEU A 82 -0.86 -10.07 6.96
CA LEU A 82 -0.97 -10.85 8.19
C LEU A 82 0.04 -12.01 8.29
N PRO A 83 0.23 -12.87 7.27
CA PRO A 83 1.20 -13.96 7.37
C PRO A 83 2.62 -13.49 7.65
N ALA A 84 3.04 -12.40 7.00
CA ALA A 84 4.37 -11.85 7.16
C ALA A 84 4.57 -11.21 8.54
N SER A 85 3.61 -10.41 8.99
CA SER A 85 3.69 -9.78 10.33
C SER A 85 3.68 -10.81 11.45
N ILE A 86 2.84 -11.84 11.38
CA ILE A 86 2.82 -12.92 12.36
C ILE A 86 4.14 -13.70 12.35
N ALA A 87 4.69 -14.00 11.17
CA ALA A 87 5.97 -14.70 11.05
C ALA A 87 7.11 -13.89 11.68
N VAL A 88 7.17 -12.56 11.47
CA VAL A 88 8.16 -11.68 12.10
C VAL A 88 8.00 -11.64 13.63
N ILE A 89 6.77 -11.54 14.14
CA ILE A 89 6.52 -11.50 15.59
C ILE A 89 6.94 -12.83 16.25
N LEU A 90 6.60 -13.97 15.64
CA LEU A 90 6.99 -15.29 16.14
C LEU A 90 8.51 -15.49 16.08
N ALA A 91 9.16 -15.04 15.00
CA ALA A 91 10.61 -15.06 14.87
C ALA A 91 11.28 -14.24 15.97
N ALA A 92 10.84 -13.00 16.19
CA ALA A 92 11.38 -12.13 17.23
C ALA A 92 11.17 -12.73 18.63
N ALA A 93 10.02 -13.35 18.89
CA ALA A 93 9.79 -14.06 20.16
C ALA A 93 10.77 -15.23 20.34
N LEU A 94 11.04 -15.99 19.27
CA LEU A 94 12.01 -17.09 19.29
C LEU A 94 13.44 -16.58 19.46
N ASP A 95 13.81 -15.50 18.75
CA ASP A 95 15.12 -14.86 18.90
C ASP A 95 15.36 -14.39 20.35
N ILE A 96 14.36 -13.73 20.97
CA ILE A 96 14.41 -13.29 22.38
C ILE A 96 14.55 -14.50 23.32
N PHE A 97 13.80 -15.56 23.08
CA PHE A 97 13.86 -16.78 23.90
C PHE A 97 15.25 -17.41 23.82
N VAL A 98 15.77 -17.60 22.61
CA VAL A 98 17.11 -18.15 22.36
C VAL A 98 18.19 -17.27 22.99
N ALA A 99 18.10 -15.96 22.82
CA ALA A 99 19.08 -15.04 23.44
C ALA A 99 19.11 -15.12 24.97
N ARG A 100 17.95 -15.33 25.62
CA ARG A 100 17.88 -15.52 27.08
C ARG A 100 18.45 -16.85 27.50
N VAL A 101 18.17 -17.93 26.75
CA VAL A 101 18.67 -19.27 27.10
C VAL A 101 20.19 -19.35 26.96
N PHE A 102 20.76 -18.77 25.92
CA PHE A 102 22.19 -18.80 25.62
C PHE A 102 22.98 -17.61 26.18
N GLY A 103 22.31 -16.65 26.82
CA GLY A 103 22.95 -15.46 27.39
C GLY A 103 23.56 -14.54 26.35
N PHE A 104 22.92 -14.37 25.19
CA PHE A 104 23.41 -13.48 24.12
C PHE A 104 23.31 -12.01 24.51
N THR A 105 24.25 -11.21 24.01
CA THR A 105 24.22 -9.76 24.20
C THR A 105 23.05 -9.12 23.46
N GLN A 106 22.64 -7.92 23.90
CA GLN A 106 21.60 -7.16 23.23
C GLN A 106 21.93 -6.89 21.75
N LEU A 107 23.20 -6.64 21.44
CA LEU A 107 23.67 -6.41 20.08
C LEU A 107 23.54 -7.68 19.21
N THR A 108 23.83 -8.85 19.75
CA THR A 108 23.62 -10.13 19.06
C THR A 108 22.15 -10.39 18.82
N LEU A 109 21.30 -10.16 19.82
CA LEU A 109 19.85 -10.30 19.70
C LEU A 109 19.28 -9.39 18.60
N SER A 110 19.67 -8.10 18.60
CA SER A 110 19.17 -7.15 17.59
C SER A 110 19.61 -7.53 16.17
N THR A 111 20.84 -8.03 16.01
CA THR A 111 21.35 -8.54 14.74
C THR A 111 20.54 -9.76 14.26
N MET A 112 20.26 -10.72 15.13
CA MET A 112 19.46 -11.90 14.81
C MET A 112 18.03 -11.49 14.40
N CYS A 113 17.37 -10.64 15.17
CA CYS A 113 16.04 -10.12 14.87
C CYS A 113 16.00 -9.31 13.54
N LEU A 114 17.05 -8.55 13.24
CA LEU A 114 17.18 -7.86 11.95
C LEU A 114 17.19 -8.87 10.79
N LEU A 115 18.06 -9.86 10.84
CA LEU A 115 18.23 -10.82 9.74
C LEU A 115 17.01 -11.72 9.54
N THR A 116 16.38 -12.18 10.63
CA THR A 116 15.12 -12.96 10.56
C THR A 116 13.96 -12.14 10.00
N SER A 117 13.86 -10.85 10.38
CA SER A 117 12.85 -9.92 9.85
C SER A 117 13.08 -9.60 8.37
N CYS A 118 14.34 -9.44 7.95
CA CYS A 118 14.71 -9.29 6.53
C CYS A 118 14.32 -10.54 5.73
N ALA A 119 14.58 -11.75 6.23
CA ALA A 119 14.21 -13.00 5.57
C ALA A 119 12.70 -13.14 5.38
N ALA A 120 11.90 -12.83 6.41
CA ALA A 120 10.45 -12.81 6.31
C ALA A 120 9.95 -11.78 5.29
N SER A 121 10.55 -10.58 5.29
CA SER A 121 10.20 -9.51 4.35
C SER A 121 10.56 -9.85 2.90
N VAL A 122 11.72 -10.44 2.67
CA VAL A 122 12.15 -10.94 1.35
C VAL A 122 11.19 -12.03 0.85
N SER A 123 10.73 -12.93 1.72
CA SER A 123 9.73 -13.95 1.40
C SER A 123 8.39 -13.34 1.00
N LEU A 124 7.97 -12.26 1.67
CA LEU A 124 6.77 -11.50 1.31
C LEU A 124 6.93 -10.82 -0.05
N ILE A 125 8.07 -10.15 -0.29
CA ILE A 125 8.37 -9.48 -1.57
C ILE A 125 8.37 -10.50 -2.70
N TRP A 126 9.00 -11.66 -2.52
CA TRP A 126 8.96 -12.76 -3.48
C TRP A 126 7.53 -13.14 -3.87
N ARG A 127 6.66 -13.33 -2.90
CA ARG A 127 5.27 -13.69 -3.14
C ARG A 127 4.46 -12.60 -3.82
N ILE A 128 4.63 -11.33 -3.42
CA ILE A 128 3.92 -10.19 -4.03
C ILE A 128 4.41 -9.95 -5.46
N SER A 129 5.64 -10.29 -5.75
CA SER A 129 6.27 -10.15 -7.08
C SER A 129 5.84 -11.21 -8.09
N GLN A 130 5.06 -12.22 -7.68
CA GLN A 130 4.51 -13.20 -8.62
C GLN A 130 3.38 -12.61 -9.49
N PRO A 131 3.28 -12.91 -10.81
CA PRO A 131 4.28 -13.59 -11.67
C PRO A 131 5.52 -12.73 -11.90
N LEU A 132 6.68 -13.35 -12.01
CA LEU A 132 7.96 -12.65 -12.18
C LEU A 132 8.03 -11.96 -13.56
N THR A 133 8.20 -10.65 -13.54
CA THR A 133 8.58 -9.84 -14.71
C THR A 133 10.05 -9.45 -14.58
N PRO A 134 10.75 -9.08 -15.67
CA PRO A 134 12.15 -8.66 -15.58
C PRO A 134 12.39 -7.58 -14.54
N LEU A 135 11.50 -6.58 -14.48
CA LEU A 135 11.57 -5.49 -13.51
C LEU A 135 11.49 -6.00 -12.07
N ARG A 136 10.63 -6.98 -11.78
CA ARG A 136 10.49 -7.57 -10.45
C ARG A 136 11.66 -8.43 -10.05
N VAL A 137 12.30 -9.12 -11.03
CA VAL A 137 13.54 -9.85 -10.78
C VAL A 137 14.66 -8.88 -10.42
N VAL A 138 14.81 -7.80 -11.17
CA VAL A 138 15.80 -6.74 -10.86
C VAL A 138 15.52 -6.14 -9.47
N LEU A 139 14.27 -5.84 -9.15
CA LEU A 139 13.88 -5.34 -7.82
C LEU A 139 14.26 -6.35 -6.72
N PHE A 140 13.96 -7.62 -6.91
CA PHE A 140 14.26 -8.67 -5.94
C PHE A 140 15.78 -8.79 -5.70
N VAL A 141 16.56 -8.82 -6.78
CA VAL A 141 18.04 -8.83 -6.72
C VAL A 141 18.55 -7.57 -6.02
N PHE A 142 18.00 -6.39 -6.35
CA PHE A 142 18.36 -5.13 -5.70
C PHE A 142 18.10 -5.15 -4.19
N VAL A 143 16.96 -5.67 -3.77
CA VAL A 143 16.61 -5.78 -2.33
C VAL A 143 17.56 -6.73 -1.60
N VAL A 144 17.79 -7.92 -2.15
CA VAL A 144 18.69 -8.92 -1.53
C VAL A 144 20.13 -8.42 -1.50
N ALA A 145 20.63 -7.88 -2.63
CA ALA A 145 21.97 -7.32 -2.69
C ALA A 145 22.13 -6.12 -1.75
N GLY A 146 21.13 -5.24 -1.67
CA GLY A 146 21.15 -4.09 -0.78
C GLY A 146 21.19 -4.47 0.70
N ILE A 147 20.43 -5.49 1.10
CA ILE A 147 20.49 -6.03 2.47
C ILE A 147 21.88 -6.63 2.75
N LEU A 148 22.42 -7.42 1.82
CA LEU A 148 23.75 -8.03 1.97
C LEU A 148 24.85 -6.97 2.05
N VAL A 149 24.83 -5.96 1.18
CA VAL A 149 25.77 -4.85 1.21
C VAL A 149 25.63 -4.05 2.50
N GLY A 150 24.41 -3.82 2.99
CA GLY A 150 24.19 -3.15 4.28
C GLY A 150 24.80 -3.94 5.45
N VAL A 151 24.51 -5.24 5.51
CA VAL A 151 24.93 -6.11 6.63
C VAL A 151 26.44 -6.36 6.61
N ILE A 152 27.04 -6.61 5.44
CA ILE A 152 28.47 -6.97 5.31
C ILE A 152 29.34 -5.73 5.16
N GLY A 153 28.87 -4.72 4.38
CA GLY A 153 29.65 -3.53 4.05
C GLY A 153 29.66 -2.45 5.14
N PHE A 154 28.60 -2.38 5.95
CA PHE A 154 28.44 -1.33 6.94
C PHE A 154 28.03 -1.89 8.34
N PRO A 155 28.73 -2.90 8.88
CA PRO A 155 28.37 -3.52 10.15
C PRO A 155 28.39 -2.54 11.34
N GLU A 156 29.39 -1.69 11.39
CA GLU A 156 29.54 -0.68 12.45
C GLU A 156 28.43 0.36 12.42
N LEU A 157 28.09 0.85 11.21
CA LEU A 157 27.03 1.85 11.03
C LEU A 157 25.65 1.29 11.42
N LEU A 158 25.39 0.03 11.12
CA LEU A 158 24.11 -0.63 11.42
C LEU A 158 24.10 -1.33 12.80
N SER A 159 25.15 -1.16 13.59
CA SER A 159 25.27 -1.83 14.90
C SER A 159 25.05 -3.35 14.78
N ILE A 160 25.78 -3.99 13.88
CA ILE A 160 25.69 -5.43 13.62
C ILE A 160 26.78 -6.17 14.41
N ALA A 161 26.38 -7.16 15.21
CA ALA A 161 27.29 -7.99 15.95
C ALA A 161 28.06 -8.96 15.03
N ASN A 162 29.31 -9.21 15.33
CA ASN A 162 30.03 -10.33 14.74
C ASN A 162 29.53 -11.64 15.37
N LEU A 163 28.76 -12.40 14.57
CA LEU A 163 28.18 -13.66 15.01
C LEU A 163 29.21 -14.77 14.99
N SER A 164 29.31 -15.55 16.09
CA SER A 164 30.09 -16.78 16.14
C SER A 164 29.47 -17.85 15.24
N MET A 165 30.26 -18.89 14.88
CA MET A 165 29.76 -20.01 14.07
C MET A 165 28.52 -20.67 14.67
N GLY A 166 28.47 -20.84 16.01
CA GLY A 166 27.28 -21.40 16.67
C GLY A 166 26.04 -20.49 16.53
N GLN A 167 26.25 -19.19 16.69
CA GLN A 167 25.15 -18.20 16.49
C GLN A 167 24.65 -18.15 15.04
N MET A 168 25.54 -18.30 14.07
CA MET A 168 25.15 -18.38 12.64
C MET A 168 24.30 -19.62 12.34
N VAL A 169 24.65 -20.78 12.94
CA VAL A 169 23.82 -21.99 12.81
C VAL A 169 22.44 -21.81 13.42
N ILE A 170 22.37 -21.26 14.63
CA ILE A 170 21.09 -20.96 15.29
C ILE A 170 20.26 -20.00 14.44
N LEU A 171 20.88 -18.93 13.95
CA LEU A 171 20.23 -17.97 13.06
C LEU A 171 19.68 -18.64 11.79
N ALA A 172 20.47 -19.50 11.14
CA ALA A 172 20.04 -20.22 9.95
C ALA A 172 18.79 -21.08 10.22
N VAL A 173 18.74 -21.78 11.35
CA VAL A 173 17.58 -22.57 11.78
C VAL A 173 16.35 -21.67 11.99
N ILE A 174 16.53 -20.54 12.67
CA ILE A 174 15.42 -19.59 12.91
C ILE A 174 14.92 -18.96 11.60
N VAL A 175 15.81 -18.63 10.66
CA VAL A 175 15.43 -18.12 9.33
C VAL A 175 14.63 -19.16 8.55
N VAL A 176 15.07 -20.43 8.52
CA VAL A 176 14.33 -21.52 7.87
C VAL A 176 12.96 -21.73 8.52
N PHE A 177 12.91 -21.70 9.83
CA PHE A 177 11.66 -21.77 10.59
C PHE A 177 10.73 -20.61 10.22
N THR A 178 11.22 -19.38 10.23
CA THR A 178 10.47 -18.17 9.91
C THR A 178 9.90 -18.21 8.49
N CYS A 179 10.72 -18.60 7.50
CA CYS A 179 10.27 -18.78 6.13
C CYS A 179 9.18 -19.87 6.03
N SER A 180 9.37 -20.99 6.72
CA SER A 180 8.41 -22.11 6.73
C SER A 180 7.06 -21.69 7.34
N VAL A 181 7.09 -20.98 8.47
CA VAL A 181 5.89 -20.42 9.12
C VAL A 181 5.21 -19.44 8.18
N TYR A 182 5.96 -18.52 7.57
CA TYR A 182 5.42 -17.57 6.62
C TYR A 182 4.69 -18.26 5.46
N PHE A 183 5.32 -19.23 4.78
CA PHE A 183 4.69 -19.91 3.64
C PHE A 183 3.48 -20.75 4.06
N LYS A 184 3.51 -21.41 5.21
CA LYS A 184 2.35 -22.14 5.75
C LYS A 184 1.17 -21.20 6.05
N LEU A 185 1.41 -20.09 6.76
CA LEU A 185 0.38 -19.11 7.04
C LEU A 185 -0.16 -18.47 5.77
N ALA A 186 0.72 -18.21 4.81
CA ALA A 186 0.37 -17.62 3.54
C ALA A 186 -0.54 -18.52 2.71
N THR A 187 -0.23 -19.84 2.62
CA THR A 187 -1.07 -20.82 1.93
C THR A 187 -2.40 -21.04 2.66
N MET A 188 -2.39 -21.05 3.98
CA MET A 188 -3.61 -21.12 4.78
C MET A 188 -4.53 -19.93 4.52
N MET A 189 -3.99 -18.72 4.45
CA MET A 189 -4.75 -17.51 4.13
C MET A 189 -5.31 -17.50 2.71
N ASP A 190 -4.64 -18.14 1.74
CA ASP A 190 -5.15 -18.29 0.39
C ASP A 190 -6.29 -19.31 0.31
N SER A 191 -6.21 -20.38 1.11
CA SER A 191 -7.26 -21.40 1.18
C SER A 191 -8.55 -20.88 1.84
N LEU A 192 -8.46 -19.83 2.67
CA LEU A 192 -9.62 -19.10 3.16
C LEU A 192 -10.28 -18.38 1.97
N LYS A 193 -11.04 -19.13 1.16
CA LYS A 193 -11.90 -18.53 0.12
C LYS A 193 -12.74 -17.46 0.81
N PRO A 194 -12.85 -16.25 0.23
CA PRO A 194 -13.79 -15.28 0.74
C PRO A 194 -15.13 -16.01 0.74
N ARG A 195 -15.69 -16.24 1.95
CA ARG A 195 -17.05 -16.70 2.08
C ARG A 195 -17.85 -15.76 1.22
N ARG A 196 -18.26 -16.22 0.03
CA ARG A 196 -19.21 -15.48 -0.77
C ARG A 196 -20.35 -15.26 0.19
N ARG A 197 -20.39 -14.11 0.85
CA ARG A 197 -21.65 -13.57 1.25
C ARG A 197 -22.38 -13.54 -0.09
N HIS A 198 -23.21 -14.53 -0.30
CA HIS A 198 -24.39 -14.31 -1.09
C HIS A 198 -25.00 -13.10 -0.39
N ALA A 199 -24.57 -11.87 -0.79
CA ALA A 199 -25.46 -10.78 -0.74
C ALA A 199 -26.69 -11.41 -1.38
N ALA A 200 -27.71 -11.56 -0.60
CA ALA A 200 -29.02 -11.85 -1.08
C ALA A 200 -29.43 -10.65 -1.92
N THR A 201 -28.78 -10.51 -3.06
CA THR A 201 -29.31 -9.90 -4.25
C THR A 201 -30.27 -10.95 -4.79
N GLY A 202 -31.34 -11.16 -4.03
CA GLY A 202 -32.59 -11.63 -4.57
C GLY A 202 -33.15 -10.64 -5.59
N PHE A 203 -32.27 -9.85 -6.19
CA PHE A 203 -32.56 -8.90 -7.26
C PHE A 203 -31.85 -9.39 -8.51
N GLY A 204 -32.45 -10.37 -9.18
CA GLY A 204 -31.90 -10.85 -10.45
C GLY A 204 -32.37 -12.21 -10.91
N ARG A 205 -33.37 -12.79 -10.31
CA ARG A 205 -34.12 -13.87 -10.99
C ARG A 205 -35.18 -13.20 -11.84
N GLY A 206 -34.93 -13.21 -13.15
CA GLY A 206 -35.68 -12.56 -14.18
C GLY A 206 -37.19 -12.60 -13.93
N VAL A 207 -37.78 -11.44 -13.80
CA VAL A 207 -39.16 -11.22 -14.18
C VAL A 207 -39.17 -11.40 -15.70
N ARG A 208 -39.35 -12.63 -16.17
CA ARG A 208 -39.89 -12.84 -17.52
C ARG A 208 -41.31 -12.29 -17.47
N VAL A 209 -41.49 -11.08 -17.93
CA VAL A 209 -42.79 -10.56 -18.25
C VAL A 209 -43.31 -11.40 -19.42
N HIS A 210 -44.04 -12.47 -19.11
CA HIS A 210 -44.92 -13.09 -20.10
C HIS A 210 -46.10 -12.13 -20.29
N LEU A 211 -46.08 -11.41 -21.38
CA LEU A 211 -47.28 -10.79 -21.90
C LEU A 211 -48.22 -11.91 -22.39
N GLY A 212 -48.87 -12.54 -21.40
CA GLY A 212 -49.99 -13.44 -21.65
C GLY A 212 -51.29 -12.68 -21.56
N ARG A 213 -51.97 -12.57 -22.68
CA ARG A 213 -53.34 -12.07 -22.83
C ARG A 213 -54.26 -13.01 -22.06
N GLY A 214 -54.80 -12.57 -20.89
CA GLY A 214 -55.80 -13.36 -20.17
C GLY A 214 -55.87 -12.95 -18.69
N GLY A 215 -57.04 -12.49 -18.25
CA GLY A 215 -57.33 -11.98 -16.91
C GLY A 215 -57.17 -13.04 -15.82
N GLY A 216 -56.44 -12.71 -14.78
CA GLY A 216 -56.30 -13.51 -13.56
C GLY A 216 -56.04 -12.59 -12.37
N LYS A 217 -56.83 -12.75 -11.32
CA LYS A 217 -56.85 -12.00 -10.05
C LYS A 217 -55.45 -12.03 -9.39
N VAL A 218 -54.90 -10.87 -9.09
CA VAL A 218 -53.62 -10.70 -8.37
C VAL A 218 -53.91 -10.77 -6.86
N SER A 219 -53.37 -11.78 -6.19
CA SER A 219 -53.39 -11.87 -4.73
C SER A 219 -52.33 -10.94 -4.10
N SER A 220 -52.64 -10.39 -2.95
CA SER A 220 -52.05 -9.27 -2.23
C SER A 220 -50.68 -9.55 -1.57
N THR A 221 -49.60 -9.64 -2.36
CA THR A 221 -48.22 -9.57 -1.83
C THR A 221 -47.48 -8.33 -2.38
N GLY A 222 -48.23 -7.38 -2.92
CA GLY A 222 -47.69 -6.26 -3.70
C GLY A 222 -47.21 -5.02 -2.91
N SER A 223 -47.44 -4.91 -1.58
CA SER A 223 -47.27 -3.62 -0.92
C SER A 223 -45.81 -3.16 -0.72
N THR A 224 -44.91 -4.10 -0.53
CA THR A 224 -43.50 -3.77 -0.25
C THR A 224 -42.69 -3.50 -1.54
N ALA A 225 -42.94 -4.29 -2.57
CA ALA A 225 -42.29 -4.12 -3.88
C ALA A 225 -42.74 -2.85 -4.58
N GLU A 226 -44.02 -2.53 -4.45
CA GLU A 226 -44.59 -1.30 -5.04
C GLU A 226 -44.09 -0.03 -4.31
N ARG A 227 -43.98 -0.07 -2.98
CA ARG A 227 -43.38 1.04 -2.19
C ARG A 227 -41.89 1.24 -2.53
N PHE A 228 -41.17 0.15 -2.74
CA PHE A 228 -39.75 0.22 -3.16
C PHE A 228 -39.60 0.77 -4.58
N ALA A 229 -40.42 0.31 -5.53
CA ALA A 229 -40.42 0.82 -6.89
C ALA A 229 -40.78 2.29 -6.96
N LYS A 230 -41.74 2.76 -6.17
CA LYS A 230 -42.09 4.19 -6.05
C LYS A 230 -40.94 5.01 -5.46
N ARG A 231 -40.21 4.52 -4.45
CA ARG A 231 -39.04 5.21 -3.90
C ARG A 231 -37.88 5.32 -4.90
N VAL A 232 -37.59 4.24 -5.62
CA VAL A 232 -36.54 4.25 -6.67
C VAL A 232 -36.92 5.17 -7.82
N ALA A 233 -38.18 5.18 -8.23
CA ALA A 233 -38.67 6.09 -9.27
C ALA A 233 -38.58 7.58 -8.83
N ALA A 234 -38.92 7.86 -7.57
CA ALA A 234 -38.78 9.21 -7.01
C ALA A 234 -37.31 9.66 -6.93
N ASP A 235 -36.39 8.80 -6.48
CA ASP A 235 -34.94 9.10 -6.42
C ASP A 235 -34.37 9.34 -7.85
N MET A 236 -34.80 8.55 -8.84
CA MET A 236 -34.40 8.76 -10.24
C MET A 236 -34.96 10.05 -10.83
N ALA A 237 -36.18 10.44 -10.47
CA ALA A 237 -36.78 11.70 -10.92
C ALA A 237 -35.99 12.88 -10.33
N GLN A 238 -35.70 12.85 -9.05
CA GLN A 238 -34.93 13.89 -8.37
C GLN A 238 -33.53 14.04 -8.93
N ARG A 239 -32.84 12.93 -9.21
CA ARG A 239 -31.51 12.97 -9.88
C ARG A 239 -31.55 13.54 -11.30
N ARG A 240 -32.67 13.37 -12.03
CA ARG A 240 -32.85 14.01 -13.34
C ARG A 240 -33.04 15.51 -13.20
N GLU A 241 -33.84 15.96 -12.26
CA GLU A 241 -34.06 17.38 -11.97
C GLU A 241 -32.74 18.06 -11.52
N ASP A 242 -31.97 17.45 -10.61
CA ASP A 242 -30.66 17.96 -10.18
C ASP A 242 -29.67 18.06 -11.36
N ARG A 243 -29.75 17.13 -12.30
CA ARG A 243 -28.88 17.15 -13.48
C ARG A 243 -29.25 18.25 -14.42
N THR A 244 -30.55 18.42 -14.67
CA THR A 244 -31.04 19.52 -15.57
C THR A 244 -30.78 20.89 -14.94
N ALA A 245 -30.90 21.02 -13.62
CA ALA A 245 -30.57 22.26 -12.92
C ALA A 245 -29.06 22.60 -13.03
N ARG A 246 -28.15 21.62 -12.85
CA ARG A 246 -26.72 21.85 -13.05
C ARG A 246 -26.34 22.18 -14.48
N GLU A 247 -27.00 21.55 -15.47
CA GLU A 247 -26.77 21.86 -16.88
C GLU A 247 -27.30 23.27 -17.25
N ALA A 248 -28.39 23.71 -16.63
CA ALA A 248 -28.90 25.08 -16.80
C ALA A 248 -27.96 26.12 -16.13
N GLU A 249 -27.47 25.84 -14.96
CA GLU A 249 -26.49 26.70 -14.25
C GLU A 249 -25.18 26.82 -15.05
N ALA A 250 -24.68 25.71 -15.60
CA ALA A 250 -23.47 25.70 -16.42
C ALA A 250 -23.66 26.57 -17.70
N ARG A 251 -24.81 26.48 -18.35
CA ARG A 251 -25.16 27.33 -19.52
C ARG A 251 -25.28 28.80 -19.16
N ALA A 252 -25.85 29.11 -18.00
CA ALA A 252 -25.92 30.48 -17.50
C ALA A 252 -24.52 31.07 -17.25
N LEU A 253 -23.61 30.31 -16.67
CA LEU A 253 -22.21 30.69 -16.44
C LEU A 253 -21.44 30.89 -17.76
N GLU A 254 -21.65 30.02 -18.75
CA GLU A 254 -21.10 30.20 -20.12
C GLU A 254 -21.61 31.46 -20.79
N GLY A 255 -22.90 31.75 -20.65
CA GLY A 255 -23.52 32.98 -21.21
C GLY A 255 -22.91 34.25 -20.57
N VAL A 256 -22.64 34.24 -19.26
CA VAL A 256 -22.02 35.38 -18.58
C VAL A 256 -20.53 35.51 -18.99
N ALA A 257 -19.83 34.41 -19.23
CA ALA A 257 -18.44 34.43 -19.71
C ALA A 257 -18.31 34.99 -21.13
N GLN A 258 -19.32 34.77 -21.99
CA GLN A 258 -19.35 35.30 -23.34
C GLN A 258 -19.80 36.78 -23.41
N ALA A 259 -20.48 37.29 -22.39
CA ALA A 259 -20.96 38.66 -22.32
C ALA A 259 -19.88 39.66 -21.86
N GLN A 260 -18.69 39.22 -21.42
CA GLN A 260 -17.59 40.13 -21.08
C GLN A 260 -16.99 40.74 -22.35
N PRO A 261 -16.90 42.09 -22.51
CA PRO A 261 -16.38 42.72 -23.68
C PRO A 261 -14.88 42.39 -23.83
N LYS A 262 -14.53 41.84 -24.99
CA LYS A 262 -13.12 41.62 -25.40
C LYS A 262 -12.35 42.94 -25.32
N LYS A 263 -11.45 43.09 -24.32
CA LYS A 263 -10.48 44.17 -24.29
C LYS A 263 -9.67 44.14 -25.58
N LYS A 264 -9.84 45.20 -26.41
CA LYS A 264 -9.08 45.45 -27.64
C LYS A 264 -7.59 45.44 -27.26
N LYS A 265 -6.82 44.51 -27.83
CA LYS A 265 -5.34 44.61 -27.87
C LYS A 265 -4.98 45.78 -28.79
N SER A 266 -4.47 46.86 -28.22
CA SER A 266 -3.86 47.91 -28.99
C SER A 266 -2.49 47.40 -29.51
N THR A 267 -2.40 47.33 -30.82
CA THR A 267 -1.16 47.18 -31.58
C THR A 267 -0.32 48.45 -31.40
N GLY A 268 0.82 48.29 -30.79
CA GLY A 268 1.84 49.34 -30.69
C GLY A 268 3.24 48.71 -30.75
N ALA A 269 3.75 48.61 -31.93
CA ALA A 269 5.13 48.22 -32.19
C ALA A 269 6.11 49.22 -31.60
N LYS A 270 7.13 48.73 -30.88
CA LYS A 270 8.50 49.28 -31.00
C LYS A 270 9.54 48.27 -30.51
N ARG A 271 10.27 47.78 -31.47
CA ARG A 271 11.49 47.03 -31.37
C ARG A 271 12.57 47.94 -30.75
N SER A 272 13.10 47.62 -29.63
CA SER A 272 14.42 48.12 -29.24
C SER A 272 15.32 46.96 -28.79
N ARG A 273 16.35 46.81 -29.56
CA ARG A 273 17.50 45.93 -29.39
C ARG A 273 18.30 46.49 -28.18
N VAL A 274 18.56 45.68 -27.18
CA VAL A 274 19.55 45.98 -26.16
C VAL A 274 20.52 44.83 -26.03
N THR A 275 21.75 45.15 -26.30
CA THR A 275 22.98 44.39 -26.26
C THR A 275 23.32 43.91 -24.83
N LYS A 276 23.92 42.74 -24.76
CA LYS A 276 24.55 42.16 -23.56
C LYS A 276 25.68 43.07 -23.05
N SER A 277 25.71 43.36 -21.77
CA SER A 277 26.91 43.68 -21.04
C SER A 277 26.90 42.95 -19.69
N ALA A 278 27.96 42.19 -19.47
CA ALA A 278 28.27 41.51 -18.22
C ALA A 278 28.91 42.52 -17.24
N GLN A 279 28.34 42.60 -16.04
CA GLN A 279 29.13 43.08 -14.87
C GLN A 279 28.44 42.70 -13.56
N GLY A 280 29.29 42.28 -12.61
CA GLY A 280 29.07 41.59 -11.37
C GLY A 280 28.22 42.30 -10.33
N ILE A 281 27.52 41.49 -9.60
CA ILE A 281 26.81 41.89 -8.38
C ILE A 281 27.67 41.49 -7.17
N LYS A 282 28.22 42.51 -6.50
CA LYS A 282 28.80 42.41 -5.16
C LYS A 282 27.65 42.35 -4.15
N VAL A 283 27.58 41.27 -3.41
CA VAL A 283 26.72 41.16 -2.22
C VAL A 283 27.48 41.70 -1.02
N SER A 284 27.04 42.81 -0.43
CA SER A 284 27.53 43.32 0.84
C SER A 284 26.64 42.79 1.99
N MET A 285 27.28 42.15 2.97
CA MET A 285 26.66 41.78 4.24
C MET A 285 26.65 42.95 5.22
N PRO A 286 25.59 43.15 6.01
CA PRO A 286 25.62 44.13 7.09
C PRO A 286 26.28 43.54 8.35
N SER A 287 27.20 44.35 8.91
CA SER A 287 27.94 44.10 10.14
C SER A 287 27.03 44.13 11.36
N LYS A 288 27.17 43.14 12.26
CA LYS A 288 26.58 43.16 13.62
C LYS A 288 27.37 44.14 14.51
N LYS A 289 26.71 45.16 15.02
CA LYS A 289 27.16 45.94 16.18
C LYS A 289 26.87 45.17 17.47
N LYS A 290 27.89 45.03 18.28
CA LYS A 290 27.83 44.66 19.70
C LYS A 290 27.20 45.80 20.53
N LYS A 291 26.30 45.45 21.38
CA LYS A 291 26.24 45.92 22.79
C LYS A 291 25.54 44.84 23.59
#